data_461d60a791a3ddef3bbd4af97b038e37
#
_entry.id   461d60a791a3ddef3bbd4af97b038e37
#
_cell.length_a   1.000
_cell.length_b   1.000
_cell.length_c   1.000
_cell.angle_alpha   90.00
_cell.angle_beta   90.00
_cell.angle_gamma   90.00
#
_symmetry.space_group_name_H-M   'P 1'
#
loop_
_entity.id
_entity.type
_entity.pdbx_description
1 polymer ?
#
loop_
_entity_poly.entity_id
_entity_poly.type
_entity_poly.pdbx_seq_one_letter_code
_entity_poly.pdbx_strand_id
1 'polypeptide(L)'
;MSSTAHRTVFPSETRGALTALASGARPETTGVLGNEFYSRDGSGRLTRTETIHDWWAGERRIVGGMVTATNLSETLAKSGKSVAVVTSSGQGSFAALSWKGADCGQTGYNVRHPAIAFPAELAVDVADQHQVPASGFDRGAERQAIAVFTETVWSATKPAAAIIWLTEVDSASHRYGLGAEGMLASMQDCDAAIGNLLEWRDRQPEKGGIVIFVTSDHGHSTINEFISVGDALKQAGISADTRLGDGIDVLYRRGRAPGFWLRKFDKGLLQGVFDALAAQPWYGATFTRAVEPGVHEGIVAGTLALELTGAAHGRAPDLYINLRGAGAENEFGVPGTSICDGGSYSIPLGGGSHGGLHAAELAAVLIGEGAGLKHGGQVVASRTAIYDIAPTILELLGIQPAASMTGRPMFELLEDGEAVPAPVVKEFTAAVDGKVSRIVIGHVGERPYVDEADVMTDGAAVVEAPRVAELQV
;
A
#
# COMPACT_ATOMS: atom_id res chain seq x y z
N MET A 1 19.23 4.59 -11.23
CA MET A 1 18.32 3.62 -11.86
C MET A 1 16.87 3.92 -11.45
N SER A 2 15.88 3.55 -12.26
CA SER A 2 14.46 3.66 -11.93
C SER A 2 13.68 2.45 -12.46
N SER A 3 12.47 2.21 -11.94
CA SER A 3 11.57 1.18 -12.46
C SER A 3 10.29 1.81 -13.00
N THR A 4 9.82 1.35 -14.16
CA THR A 4 8.53 1.73 -14.75
C THR A 4 7.39 0.75 -14.41
N ALA A 5 7.71 -0.34 -13.72
CA ALA A 5 6.78 -1.41 -13.41
C ALA A 5 6.81 -1.82 -11.92
N HIS A 6 7.07 -0.85 -11.03
CA HIS A 6 7.01 -1.05 -9.58
C HIS A 6 5.55 -0.99 -9.13
N ARG A 7 5.13 -1.94 -8.29
CA ARG A 7 3.73 -2.11 -7.89
C ARG A 7 3.58 -2.06 -6.37
N THR A 8 2.42 -1.63 -5.93
CA THR A 8 1.98 -1.80 -4.54
C THR A 8 1.24 -3.12 -4.35
N VAL A 9 0.63 -3.28 -3.19
CA VAL A 9 -0.23 -4.41 -2.81
C VAL A 9 -1.71 -4.09 -3.00
N PHE A 10 -2.57 -5.09 -2.88
CA PHE A 10 -4.02 -4.91 -2.75
C PHE A 10 -4.50 -5.29 -1.34
N PRO A 11 -5.40 -4.51 -0.72
CA PRO A 11 -5.83 -3.16 -1.12
C PRO A 11 -4.64 -2.18 -1.18
N SER A 12 -4.67 -1.27 -2.18
CA SER A 12 -3.62 -0.26 -2.35
C SER A 12 -3.77 0.88 -1.33
N GLU A 13 -3.75 0.52 -0.06
CA GLU A 13 -3.94 1.42 1.09
C GLU A 13 -2.68 1.49 1.95
N THR A 14 -2.39 2.68 2.45
CA THR A 14 -1.15 3.04 3.13
C THR A 14 -0.71 2.02 4.17
N ARG A 15 -1.57 1.61 5.13
CA ARG A 15 -1.10 0.75 6.24
C ARG A 15 -0.81 -0.67 5.79
N GLY A 16 -1.62 -1.21 4.86
CA GLY A 16 -1.35 -2.50 4.21
C GLY A 16 -0.05 -2.48 3.43
N ALA A 17 0.15 -1.43 2.64
CA ALA A 17 1.32 -1.23 1.80
C ALA A 17 2.60 -1.01 2.63
N LEU A 18 2.57 -0.15 3.66
CA LEU A 18 3.73 0.09 4.53
C LEU A 18 4.10 -1.14 5.36
N THR A 19 3.10 -1.92 5.81
CA THR A 19 3.37 -3.20 6.46
C THR A 19 4.04 -4.17 5.50
N ALA A 20 3.61 -4.20 4.24
CA ALA A 20 4.21 -5.03 3.21
C ALA A 20 5.66 -4.59 2.88
N LEU A 21 5.92 -3.29 2.81
CA LEU A 21 7.27 -2.74 2.66
C LEU A 21 8.18 -3.16 3.81
N ALA A 22 7.73 -2.96 5.05
CA ALA A 22 8.54 -3.25 6.24
C ALA A 22 8.76 -4.75 6.49
N SER A 23 7.84 -5.62 6.04
CA SER A 23 7.91 -7.07 6.24
C SER A 23 8.40 -7.85 5.02
N GLY A 24 8.51 -7.22 3.84
CA GLY A 24 8.80 -7.94 2.61
C GLY A 24 7.74 -8.99 2.23
N ALA A 25 6.48 -8.80 2.68
CA ALA A 25 5.42 -9.79 2.53
C ALA A 25 4.10 -9.16 2.11
N ARG A 26 3.32 -9.86 1.27
CA ARG A 26 2.00 -9.41 0.81
C ARG A 26 0.94 -9.47 1.93
N PRO A 27 -0.20 -8.77 1.81
CA PRO A 27 -1.28 -8.75 2.79
C PRO A 27 -1.82 -10.13 3.16
N GLU A 28 -1.81 -11.10 2.26
CA GLU A 28 -2.17 -12.50 2.54
C GLU A 28 -1.28 -13.15 3.62
N THR A 29 -0.08 -12.63 3.83
CA THR A 29 0.88 -13.10 4.83
C THR A 29 0.93 -12.18 6.04
N THR A 30 0.86 -10.85 5.84
CA THR A 30 0.93 -9.89 6.96
C THR A 30 -0.35 -9.82 7.78
N GLY A 31 -1.51 -10.09 7.15
CA GLY A 31 -2.83 -9.97 7.75
C GLY A 31 -3.31 -8.53 7.99
N VAL A 32 -2.57 -7.52 7.52
CA VAL A 32 -3.00 -6.11 7.51
C VAL A 32 -3.60 -5.80 6.15
N LEU A 33 -4.93 -5.74 6.10
CA LEU A 33 -5.71 -5.70 4.86
C LEU A 33 -6.17 -4.27 4.51
N GLY A 34 -5.31 -3.29 4.75
CA GLY A 34 -5.59 -1.89 4.49
C GLY A 34 -5.65 -1.03 5.74
N ASN A 35 -6.27 0.16 5.61
CA ASN A 35 -6.36 1.13 6.70
C ASN A 35 -7.30 0.71 7.82
N GLU A 36 -8.27 -0.14 7.51
CA GLU A 36 -9.17 -0.78 8.46
C GLU A 36 -9.73 -2.09 7.88
N PHE A 37 -10.04 -3.05 8.72
CA PHE A 37 -10.63 -4.34 8.33
C PHE A 37 -11.36 -4.99 9.51
N TYR A 38 -12.28 -5.92 9.22
CA TYR A 38 -12.93 -6.70 10.27
C TYR A 38 -12.09 -7.95 10.57
N SER A 39 -11.77 -8.15 11.86
CA SER A 39 -11.15 -9.41 12.30
C SER A 39 -12.21 -10.48 12.53
N ARG A 40 -11.88 -11.74 12.19
CA ARG A 40 -12.78 -12.89 12.42
C ARG A 40 -12.60 -13.50 13.81
N ASP A 41 -12.35 -12.67 14.83
CA ASP A 41 -12.21 -13.06 16.24
C ASP A 41 -13.57 -13.23 16.95
N GLY A 42 -14.66 -13.20 16.23
CA GLY A 42 -16.02 -13.29 16.74
C GLY A 42 -16.56 -11.99 17.34
N SER A 43 -15.72 -10.95 17.48
CA SER A 43 -16.17 -9.67 18.05
C SER A 43 -16.98 -8.82 17.06
N GLY A 44 -16.84 -9.07 15.75
CA GLY A 44 -17.39 -8.23 14.68
C GLY A 44 -16.88 -6.79 14.71
N ARG A 45 -15.80 -6.54 15.44
CA ARG A 45 -15.24 -5.18 15.59
C ARG A 45 -14.35 -4.83 14.43
N LEU A 46 -14.49 -3.61 13.96
CA LEU A 46 -13.57 -2.99 13.02
C LEU A 46 -12.19 -2.86 13.69
N THR A 47 -11.18 -3.39 13.03
CA THR A 47 -9.78 -3.18 13.40
C THR A 47 -9.29 -1.97 12.66
N ARG A 48 -9.11 -0.88 13.39
CA ARG A 48 -8.50 0.35 12.88
C ARG A 48 -6.99 0.27 12.98
N THR A 49 -6.32 1.03 12.14
CA THR A 49 -4.86 1.12 12.10
C THR A 49 -4.39 2.57 12.16
N GLU A 50 -5.23 3.47 12.66
CA GLU A 50 -5.03 4.91 12.61
C GLU A 50 -4.03 5.40 13.65
N THR A 51 -4.08 4.81 14.86
CA THR A 51 -3.22 5.19 15.98
C THR A 51 -2.38 4.03 16.48
N ILE A 52 -1.29 4.34 17.20
CA ILE A 52 -0.48 3.29 17.86
C ILE A 52 -1.31 2.47 18.86
N HIS A 53 -2.32 3.09 19.47
CA HIS A 53 -3.23 2.38 20.38
C HIS A 53 -4.11 1.36 19.65
N ASP A 54 -4.55 1.66 18.43
CA ASP A 54 -5.29 0.73 17.58
C ASP A 54 -4.46 -0.51 17.26
N TRP A 55 -3.16 -0.31 16.93
CA TRP A 55 -2.23 -1.40 16.65
C TRP A 55 -2.03 -2.31 17.87
N TRP A 56 -1.79 -1.74 19.05
CA TRP A 56 -1.67 -2.52 20.29
C TRP A 56 -2.98 -3.17 20.73
N ALA A 57 -4.12 -2.53 20.46
CA ALA A 57 -5.42 -3.15 20.69
C ALA A 57 -5.65 -4.35 19.76
N GLY A 58 -5.27 -4.23 18.48
CA GLY A 58 -5.27 -5.32 17.52
C GLY A 58 -4.36 -6.47 17.95
N GLU A 59 -3.11 -6.16 18.36
CA GLU A 59 -2.14 -7.16 18.83
C GLU A 59 -2.67 -8.02 19.98
N ARG A 60 -3.33 -7.39 20.94
CA ARG A 60 -3.89 -8.11 22.10
C ARG A 60 -5.16 -8.89 21.80
N ARG A 61 -5.92 -8.47 20.81
CA ARG A 61 -7.26 -8.99 20.52
C ARG A 61 -7.26 -10.07 19.43
N ILE A 62 -6.44 -9.88 18.39
CA ILE A 62 -6.48 -10.73 17.21
C ILE A 62 -5.60 -11.96 17.44
N VAL A 63 -6.14 -13.14 17.17
CA VAL A 63 -5.37 -14.38 17.21
C VAL A 63 -4.22 -14.33 16.19
N GLY A 64 -3.01 -14.58 16.65
CA GLY A 64 -1.78 -14.44 15.86
C GLY A 64 -1.20 -13.01 15.83
N GLY A 65 -1.80 -12.06 16.60
CA GLY A 65 -1.33 -10.69 16.69
C GLY A 65 -1.79 -9.78 15.55
N MET A 66 -1.33 -8.54 15.56
CA MET A 66 -1.70 -7.54 14.53
C MET A 66 -1.06 -7.87 13.19
N VAL A 67 0.24 -8.15 13.18
CA VAL A 67 1.02 -8.53 12.00
C VAL A 67 1.51 -9.96 12.14
N THR A 68 1.25 -10.80 11.16
CA THR A 68 1.60 -12.24 11.18
C THR A 68 2.92 -12.55 10.46
N ALA A 69 3.59 -11.55 9.91
CA ALA A 69 4.89 -11.67 9.25
C ALA A 69 6.00 -11.03 10.10
N THR A 70 7.20 -11.59 10.03
CA THR A 70 8.42 -10.99 10.58
C THR A 70 8.81 -9.77 9.75
N ASN A 71 9.14 -8.65 10.40
CA ASN A 71 9.51 -7.43 9.70
C ASN A 71 11.04 -7.21 9.67
N LEU A 72 11.45 -6.14 8.99
CA LEU A 72 12.85 -5.74 8.82
C LEU A 72 13.53 -5.44 10.17
N SER A 73 12.81 -4.77 11.09
CA SER A 73 13.31 -4.46 12.43
C SER A 73 13.73 -5.72 13.22
N GLU A 74 12.84 -6.73 13.20
CA GLU A 74 13.10 -8.02 13.87
C GLU A 74 14.24 -8.79 13.17
N THR A 75 14.30 -8.75 11.84
CA THR A 75 15.31 -9.47 11.04
C THR A 75 16.69 -8.86 11.26
N LEU A 76 16.82 -7.53 11.22
CA LEU A 76 18.08 -6.82 11.44
C LEU A 76 18.54 -6.96 12.89
N ALA A 77 17.64 -6.87 13.87
CA ALA A 77 17.99 -7.09 15.29
C ALA A 77 18.60 -8.46 15.53
N LYS A 78 18.04 -9.53 14.95
CA LYS A 78 18.61 -10.90 15.03
C LYS A 78 20.02 -11.00 14.44
N SER A 79 20.37 -10.11 13.52
CA SER A 79 21.69 -10.03 12.90
C SER A 79 22.60 -9.01 13.58
N GLY A 80 22.21 -8.47 14.74
CA GLY A 80 22.97 -7.46 15.48
C GLY A 80 23.07 -6.11 14.77
N LYS A 81 22.14 -5.82 13.85
CA LYS A 81 22.09 -4.57 13.10
C LYS A 81 20.89 -3.74 13.50
N SER A 82 20.99 -2.43 13.31
CA SER A 82 19.94 -1.49 13.67
C SER A 82 19.19 -0.96 12.44
N VAL A 83 17.91 -0.61 12.68
CA VAL A 83 17.06 0.13 11.75
C VAL A 83 16.58 1.41 12.42
N ALA A 84 16.46 2.47 11.64
CA ALA A 84 15.80 3.70 12.08
C ALA A 84 14.57 4.00 11.22
N VAL A 85 13.49 4.46 11.86
CA VAL A 85 12.27 4.90 11.17
C VAL A 85 11.97 6.33 11.60
N VAL A 86 11.99 7.27 10.64
CA VAL A 86 11.62 8.68 10.87
C VAL A 86 10.47 9.04 9.94
N THR A 87 9.39 9.60 10.48
CA THR A 87 8.20 9.88 9.65
C THR A 87 7.63 11.28 9.91
N SER A 88 7.03 11.87 8.86
CA SER A 88 6.16 13.04 8.93
C SER A 88 4.67 12.68 8.92
N SER A 89 4.33 11.39 9.04
CA SER A 89 2.99 10.83 8.82
C SER A 89 2.15 10.73 10.09
N GLY A 90 0.92 10.21 9.96
CA GLY A 90 0.10 9.80 11.10
C GLY A 90 0.70 8.62 11.87
N GLN A 91 0.24 8.42 13.10
CA GLN A 91 0.73 7.36 13.99
C GLN A 91 0.59 5.96 13.41
N GLY A 92 -0.48 5.70 12.65
CA GLY A 92 -0.72 4.40 12.04
C GLY A 92 0.32 4.02 10.99
N SER A 93 0.76 4.97 10.16
CA SER A 93 1.84 4.76 9.18
C SER A 93 3.18 4.51 9.89
N PHE A 94 3.48 5.29 10.92
CA PHE A 94 4.66 5.06 11.77
C PHE A 94 4.63 3.66 12.38
N ALA A 95 3.48 3.24 12.96
CA ALA A 95 3.33 1.90 13.53
C ALA A 95 3.52 0.79 12.48
N ALA A 96 2.98 0.95 11.26
CA ALA A 96 3.13 -0.02 10.18
C ALA A 96 4.59 -0.24 9.79
N LEU A 97 5.38 0.84 9.71
CA LEU A 97 6.79 0.78 9.35
C LEU A 97 7.70 0.31 10.49
N SER A 98 7.36 0.65 11.72
CA SER A 98 8.20 0.42 12.91
C SER A 98 7.68 -0.66 13.86
N TRP A 99 6.71 -1.48 13.41
CA TRP A 99 6.09 -2.51 14.25
C TRP A 99 7.14 -3.41 14.92
N LYS A 100 7.00 -3.62 16.23
CA LYS A 100 8.00 -4.34 17.04
C LYS A 100 9.40 -3.70 17.12
N GLY A 101 9.60 -2.52 16.51
CA GLY A 101 10.90 -1.85 16.51
C GLY A 101 11.40 -1.55 17.92
N ALA A 102 10.55 -1.00 18.80
CA ALA A 102 10.88 -0.74 20.20
C ALA A 102 11.28 -2.01 20.97
N ASP A 103 10.53 -3.12 20.77
CA ASP A 103 10.81 -4.41 21.40
C ASP A 103 12.15 -5.00 20.94
N CYS A 104 12.62 -4.61 19.75
CA CYS A 104 13.89 -5.05 19.15
C CYS A 104 15.06 -4.08 19.40
N GLY A 105 14.87 -3.02 20.21
CA GLY A 105 15.91 -2.03 20.47
C GLY A 105 16.27 -1.16 19.27
N GLN A 106 15.33 -0.98 18.34
CA GLN A 106 15.49 -0.12 17.17
C GLN A 106 15.17 1.34 17.50
N THR A 107 15.31 2.23 16.52
CA THR A 107 15.07 3.67 16.71
C THR A 107 13.88 4.12 15.87
N GLY A 108 12.96 4.88 16.47
CA GLY A 108 11.80 5.43 15.77
C GLY A 108 11.43 6.83 16.25
N TYR A 109 11.13 7.71 15.30
CA TYR A 109 10.68 9.07 15.58
C TYR A 109 9.60 9.51 14.60
N ASN A 110 8.56 10.14 15.13
CA ASN A 110 7.51 10.76 14.30
C ASN A 110 7.46 12.25 14.60
N VAL A 111 7.76 13.08 13.60
CA VAL A 111 7.86 14.55 13.81
C VAL A 111 6.53 15.19 14.21
N ARG A 112 5.39 14.60 13.86
CA ARG A 112 4.05 15.07 14.24
C ARG A 112 3.59 14.53 15.60
N HIS A 113 4.19 13.42 16.04
CA HIS A 113 3.82 12.70 17.27
C HIS A 113 5.06 12.31 18.08
N PRO A 114 5.86 13.27 18.58
CA PRO A 114 7.11 12.96 19.29
C PRO A 114 6.94 12.03 20.48
N ALA A 115 5.79 12.04 21.13
CA ALA A 115 5.50 11.21 22.31
C ALA A 115 5.51 9.68 22.06
N ILE A 116 5.50 9.25 20.78
CA ILE A 116 5.59 7.82 20.41
C ILE A 116 7.00 7.42 19.96
N ALA A 117 8.01 8.25 20.20
CA ALA A 117 9.42 7.94 19.90
C ALA A 117 9.94 6.75 20.71
N PHE A 118 10.88 6.04 20.12
CA PHE A 118 11.64 5.02 20.82
C PHE A 118 13.12 5.02 20.36
N PRO A 119 14.11 5.00 21.29
CA PRO A 119 13.88 5.15 22.74
C PRO A 119 13.25 6.51 23.09
N ALA A 120 12.59 6.60 24.24
CA ALA A 120 11.83 7.79 24.63
C ALA A 120 12.70 9.07 24.75
N GLU A 121 13.97 8.89 25.11
CA GLU A 121 14.98 9.95 25.22
C GLU A 121 15.18 10.70 23.90
N LEU A 122 15.00 10.03 22.77
CA LEU A 122 15.11 10.63 21.43
C LEU A 122 14.15 11.83 21.26
N ALA A 123 12.97 11.79 21.89
CA ALA A 123 12.04 12.92 21.84
C ALA A 123 12.59 14.17 22.50
N VAL A 124 13.40 14.02 23.56
CA VAL A 124 14.06 15.12 24.25
C VAL A 124 15.21 15.67 23.39
N ASP A 125 16.06 14.76 22.88
CA ASP A 125 17.20 15.13 22.05
C ASP A 125 16.78 15.91 20.79
N VAL A 126 15.66 15.49 20.17
CA VAL A 126 15.10 16.19 19.00
C VAL A 126 14.50 17.52 19.39
N ALA A 127 13.77 17.62 20.51
CA ALA A 127 13.17 18.87 20.95
C ALA A 127 14.21 19.95 21.29
N ASP A 128 15.38 19.55 21.77
CA ASP A 128 16.49 20.47 22.07
C ASP A 128 17.19 21.01 20.79
N GLN A 129 17.12 20.28 19.69
CA GLN A 129 17.81 20.60 18.44
C GLN A 129 16.89 21.15 17.34
N HIS A 130 15.62 20.80 17.35
CA HIS A 130 14.67 21.08 16.29
C HIS A 130 13.38 21.70 16.84
N GLN A 131 12.77 22.60 16.06
CA GLN A 131 11.42 23.07 16.36
C GLN A 131 10.43 21.96 15.98
N VAL A 132 9.50 21.63 16.89
CA VAL A 132 8.43 20.67 16.62
C VAL A 132 7.38 21.37 15.72
N PRO A 133 6.95 20.75 14.58
CA PRO A 133 5.92 21.34 13.73
C PRO A 133 4.60 21.51 14.47
N ALA A 134 3.80 22.47 14.04
CA ALA A 134 2.41 22.56 14.46
C ALA A 134 1.65 21.28 14.03
N SER A 135 0.64 20.90 14.83
CA SER A 135 -0.26 19.81 14.45
C SER A 135 -1.08 20.19 13.21
N GLY A 136 -1.25 19.25 12.26
CA GLY A 136 -2.03 19.45 11.05
C GLY A 136 -1.20 19.33 9.75
N PHE A 137 -1.79 19.75 8.63
CA PHE A 137 -1.09 19.82 7.35
C PHE A 137 0.00 20.90 7.41
N ASP A 138 1.25 20.47 7.41
CA ASP A 138 2.42 21.33 7.48
C ASP A 138 3.48 20.88 6.48
N ARG A 139 3.64 21.64 5.41
CA ARG A 139 4.65 21.42 4.36
C ARG A 139 6.10 21.42 4.88
N GLY A 140 6.34 21.95 6.09
CA GLY A 140 7.65 21.92 6.76
C GLY A 140 8.02 20.55 7.36
N ALA A 141 7.03 19.70 7.65
CA ALA A 141 7.25 18.42 8.32
C ALA A 141 8.14 17.45 7.52
N GLU A 142 8.09 17.50 6.18
CA GLU A 142 8.93 16.70 5.28
C GLU A 142 10.41 17.04 5.48
N ARG A 143 10.76 18.33 5.40
CA ARG A 143 12.12 18.82 5.62
C ARG A 143 12.60 18.50 7.02
N GLN A 144 11.72 18.62 8.01
CA GLN A 144 12.06 18.30 9.39
C GLN A 144 12.34 16.81 9.59
N ALA A 145 11.59 15.92 8.96
CA ALA A 145 11.88 14.48 9.03
C ALA A 145 13.30 14.17 8.50
N ILE A 146 13.70 14.79 7.39
CA ILE A 146 15.06 14.68 6.87
C ILE A 146 16.08 15.26 7.84
N ALA A 147 15.85 16.48 8.39
CA ALA A 147 16.76 17.09 9.34
C ALA A 147 16.94 16.25 10.62
N VAL A 148 15.85 15.77 11.22
CA VAL A 148 15.89 14.88 12.39
C VAL A 148 16.70 13.61 12.10
N PHE A 149 16.48 13.00 10.93
CA PHE A 149 17.25 11.82 10.55
C PHE A 149 18.74 12.16 10.42
N THR A 150 19.08 13.18 9.65
CA THR A 150 20.48 13.48 9.26
C THR A 150 21.30 14.08 10.40
N GLU A 151 20.70 14.90 11.25
CA GLU A 151 21.40 15.66 12.30
C GLU A 151 21.39 14.93 13.65
N THR A 152 20.29 14.26 14.01
CA THR A 152 20.14 13.60 15.30
C THR A 152 20.27 12.09 15.19
N VAL A 153 19.40 11.41 14.43
CA VAL A 153 19.30 9.94 14.41
C VAL A 153 20.54 9.30 13.82
N TRP A 154 21.03 9.78 12.66
CA TRP A 154 22.24 9.23 12.04
C TRP A 154 23.47 9.37 12.93
N SER A 155 23.65 10.53 13.53
CA SER A 155 24.80 10.82 14.40
C SER A 155 24.82 9.92 15.63
N ALA A 156 23.65 9.60 16.19
CA ALA A 156 23.52 8.77 17.39
C ALA A 156 23.61 7.27 17.10
N THR A 157 23.10 6.78 15.96
CA THR A 157 22.85 5.34 15.78
C THR A 157 23.57 4.71 14.57
N LYS A 158 23.88 5.48 13.51
CA LYS A 158 24.39 4.99 12.22
C LYS A 158 23.71 3.68 11.82
N PRO A 159 22.40 3.70 11.57
CA PRO A 159 21.64 2.48 11.33
C PRO A 159 22.08 1.78 10.05
N ALA A 160 22.00 0.44 10.03
CA ALA A 160 22.29 -0.35 8.83
C ALA A 160 21.24 -0.16 7.73
N ALA A 161 20.00 0.15 8.13
CA ALA A 161 18.91 0.55 7.24
C ALA A 161 18.11 1.68 7.89
N ALA A 162 17.53 2.56 7.07
CA ALA A 162 16.63 3.60 7.54
C ALA A 162 15.42 3.72 6.61
N ILE A 163 14.26 4.04 7.19
CA ILE A 163 13.06 4.40 6.46
C ILE A 163 12.69 5.82 6.87
N ILE A 164 12.70 6.74 5.90
CA ILE A 164 12.21 8.11 6.09
C ILE A 164 10.91 8.20 5.30
N TRP A 165 9.79 8.43 6.00
CA TRP A 165 8.47 8.39 5.36
C TRP A 165 7.82 9.78 5.34
N LEU A 166 7.61 10.29 4.13
CA LEU A 166 7.06 11.60 3.82
C LEU A 166 5.61 11.41 3.33
N THR A 167 4.66 12.24 3.78
CA THR A 167 3.22 11.96 3.56
C THR A 167 2.43 13.06 2.83
N GLU A 168 3.03 14.26 2.66
CA GLU A 168 2.25 15.41 2.22
C GLU A 168 1.78 15.32 0.77
N VAL A 169 2.47 14.59 -0.10
CA VAL A 169 2.06 14.40 -1.50
C VAL A 169 0.72 13.65 -1.57
N ASP A 170 0.54 12.61 -0.76
CA ASP A 170 -0.73 11.89 -0.63
C ASP A 170 -1.85 12.81 -0.12
N SER A 171 -1.59 13.51 0.98
CA SER A 171 -2.54 14.45 1.59
C SER A 171 -2.96 15.57 0.61
N ALA A 172 -2.01 16.09 -0.17
CA ALA A 172 -2.27 17.10 -1.19
C ALA A 172 -3.07 16.53 -2.37
N SER A 173 -2.79 15.29 -2.79
CA SER A 173 -3.55 14.60 -3.84
C SER A 173 -5.01 14.43 -3.45
N HIS A 174 -5.28 14.00 -2.24
CA HIS A 174 -6.64 13.89 -1.71
C HIS A 174 -7.35 15.25 -1.67
N ARG A 175 -6.66 16.30 -1.26
CA ARG A 175 -7.26 17.61 -1.00
C ARG A 175 -7.49 18.43 -2.26
N TYR A 176 -6.53 18.44 -3.17
CA TYR A 176 -6.50 19.35 -4.31
C TYR A 176 -6.77 18.67 -5.65
N GLY A 177 -6.64 17.34 -5.73
CA GLY A 177 -6.69 16.58 -6.97
C GLY A 177 -5.33 16.42 -7.65
N LEU A 178 -5.25 15.39 -8.50
CA LEU A 178 -4.03 15.04 -9.24
C LEU A 178 -3.74 16.09 -10.31
N GLY A 179 -2.53 16.65 -10.31
CA GLY A 179 -2.10 17.69 -11.26
C GLY A 179 -2.45 19.12 -10.83
N ALA A 180 -3.22 19.31 -9.76
CA ALA A 180 -3.53 20.64 -9.23
C ALA A 180 -2.29 21.33 -8.69
N GLU A 181 -2.26 22.68 -8.71
CA GLU A 181 -1.14 23.50 -8.25
C GLU A 181 -0.69 23.14 -6.82
N GLY A 182 -1.65 22.95 -5.88
CA GLY A 182 -1.35 22.60 -4.50
C GLY A 182 -0.69 21.22 -4.36
N MET A 183 -1.05 20.25 -5.19
CA MET A 183 -0.42 18.93 -5.26
C MET A 183 0.98 19.01 -5.86
N LEU A 184 1.16 19.73 -6.97
CA LEU A 184 2.46 19.94 -7.58
C LEU A 184 3.43 20.66 -6.66
N ALA A 185 2.96 21.66 -5.91
CA ALA A 185 3.76 22.34 -4.91
C ALA A 185 4.22 21.40 -3.77
N SER A 186 3.37 20.46 -3.35
CA SER A 186 3.74 19.43 -2.36
C SER A 186 4.78 18.46 -2.90
N MET A 187 4.68 18.08 -4.18
CA MET A 187 5.72 17.27 -4.84
C MET A 187 7.07 18.01 -4.88
N GLN A 188 7.07 19.30 -5.20
CA GLN A 188 8.29 20.12 -5.21
C GLN A 188 8.94 20.22 -3.82
N ASP A 189 8.14 20.34 -2.76
CA ASP A 189 8.66 20.34 -1.38
C ASP A 189 9.25 18.98 -1.00
N CYS A 190 8.62 17.89 -1.41
CA CYS A 190 9.12 16.54 -1.20
C CYS A 190 10.43 16.31 -1.97
N ASP A 191 10.50 16.72 -3.25
CA ASP A 191 11.72 16.66 -4.07
C ASP A 191 12.86 17.46 -3.44
N ALA A 192 12.59 18.68 -2.96
CA ALA A 192 13.58 19.49 -2.26
C ALA A 192 14.06 18.83 -0.95
N ALA A 193 13.18 18.18 -0.22
CA ALA A 193 13.54 17.43 0.99
C ALA A 193 14.47 16.23 0.65
N ILE A 194 14.17 15.50 -0.42
CA ILE A 194 15.02 14.42 -0.94
C ILE A 194 16.37 14.99 -1.40
N GLY A 195 16.39 16.15 -2.08
CA GLY A 195 17.60 16.87 -2.46
C GLY A 195 18.51 17.13 -1.26
N ASN A 196 17.95 17.61 -0.13
CA ASN A 196 18.70 17.80 1.10
C ASN A 196 19.32 16.50 1.65
N LEU A 197 18.61 15.37 1.53
CA LEU A 197 19.12 14.05 1.92
C LEU A 197 20.29 13.62 1.03
N LEU A 198 20.20 13.85 -0.28
CA LEU A 198 21.27 13.53 -1.22
C LEU A 198 22.53 14.39 -0.97
N GLU A 199 22.34 15.70 -0.75
CA GLU A 199 23.44 16.58 -0.37
C GLU A 199 24.09 16.19 0.96
N TRP A 200 23.28 15.79 1.96
CA TRP A 200 23.79 15.27 3.22
C TRP A 200 24.62 14.01 2.99
N ARG A 201 24.13 13.04 2.22
CA ARG A 201 24.86 11.81 1.88
C ARG A 201 26.23 12.13 1.26
N ASP A 202 26.26 13.06 0.30
CA ASP A 202 27.49 13.39 -0.43
C ASP A 202 28.58 14.03 0.45
N ARG A 203 28.18 14.58 1.60
CA ARG A 203 29.09 15.10 2.63
C ARG A 203 29.58 14.03 3.62
N GLN A 204 28.97 12.83 3.64
CA GLN A 204 29.38 11.78 4.58
C GLN A 204 30.69 11.11 4.17
N PRO A 205 31.57 10.79 5.14
CA PRO A 205 32.76 9.95 4.86
C PRO A 205 32.38 8.58 4.29
N GLU A 206 31.25 8.03 4.73
CA GLU A 206 30.72 6.73 4.34
C GLU A 206 29.87 6.77 3.04
N LYS A 207 29.80 7.89 2.32
CA LYS A 207 28.92 8.06 1.15
C LYS A 207 29.01 6.93 0.12
N GLY A 208 30.20 6.35 -0.06
CA GLY A 208 30.41 5.22 -0.97
C GLY A 208 29.72 3.92 -0.54
N GLY A 209 29.21 3.83 0.69
CA GLY A 209 28.44 2.69 1.19
C GLY A 209 26.96 3.01 1.42
N ILE A 210 26.50 4.24 1.13
CA ILE A 210 25.10 4.64 1.33
C ILE A 210 24.31 4.43 0.04
N VAL A 211 23.24 3.64 0.14
CA VAL A 211 22.25 3.40 -0.92
C VAL A 211 20.96 4.11 -0.53
N ILE A 212 20.36 4.83 -1.47
CA ILE A 212 19.07 5.50 -1.29
C ILE A 212 18.08 4.94 -2.30
N PHE A 213 16.94 4.45 -1.80
CA PHE A 213 15.74 4.17 -2.60
C PHE A 213 14.69 5.24 -2.32
N VAL A 214 14.09 5.79 -3.36
CA VAL A 214 12.89 6.62 -3.29
C VAL A 214 11.74 5.78 -3.80
N THR A 215 10.71 5.61 -2.98
CA THR A 215 9.53 4.81 -3.33
C THR A 215 8.25 5.45 -2.81
N SER A 216 7.09 5.05 -3.35
CA SER A 216 5.77 5.35 -2.80
C SER A 216 5.07 4.06 -2.37
N ASP A 217 4.12 4.16 -1.44
CA ASP A 217 3.30 3.03 -1.01
C ASP A 217 2.22 2.66 -2.03
N HIS A 218 1.69 3.61 -2.78
CA HIS A 218 0.72 3.44 -3.87
C HIS A 218 0.74 4.65 -4.80
N GLY A 219 -0.04 4.57 -5.87
CA GLY A 219 -0.41 5.69 -6.69
C GLY A 219 -1.85 6.13 -6.41
N HIS A 220 -2.43 6.95 -7.30
CA HIS A 220 -3.77 7.51 -7.15
C HIS A 220 -4.53 7.48 -8.47
N SER A 221 -5.88 7.43 -8.38
CA SER A 221 -6.83 7.76 -9.44
C SER A 221 -7.71 8.92 -9.00
N THR A 222 -8.25 9.69 -9.95
CA THR A 222 -9.14 10.82 -9.66
C THR A 222 -10.56 10.33 -9.44
N ILE A 223 -11.21 10.68 -8.33
CA ILE A 223 -12.61 10.35 -8.07
C ILE A 223 -13.49 11.19 -9.02
N ASN A 224 -14.20 10.54 -9.91
CA ASN A 224 -15.16 11.17 -10.81
C ASN A 224 -16.64 10.94 -10.44
N GLU A 225 -16.91 9.97 -9.55
CA GLU A 225 -18.26 9.63 -9.11
C GLU A 225 -18.26 9.04 -7.69
N PHE A 226 -19.25 9.44 -6.89
CA PHE A 226 -19.57 8.75 -5.63
C PHE A 226 -20.84 7.92 -5.80
N ILE A 227 -20.79 6.71 -5.26
CA ILE A 227 -21.94 5.78 -5.19
C ILE A 227 -22.22 5.37 -3.75
N SER A 228 -23.32 4.66 -3.54
CA SER A 228 -23.67 4.05 -2.24
C SER A 228 -23.87 2.55 -2.42
N VAL A 229 -22.90 1.78 -1.97
CA VAL A 229 -23.01 0.32 -1.88
C VAL A 229 -24.11 -0.08 -0.89
N GLY A 230 -24.19 0.64 0.24
CA GLY A 230 -25.23 0.38 1.26
C GLY A 230 -26.64 0.49 0.73
N ASP A 231 -26.90 1.46 -0.18
CA ASP A 231 -28.24 1.61 -0.77
C ASP A 231 -28.57 0.45 -1.73
N ALA A 232 -27.59 -0.04 -2.48
CA ALA A 232 -27.77 -1.19 -3.37
C ALA A 232 -28.12 -2.46 -2.55
N LEU A 233 -27.41 -2.72 -1.46
CA LEU A 233 -27.70 -3.85 -0.56
C LEU A 233 -29.07 -3.72 0.10
N LYS A 234 -29.42 -2.52 0.57
CA LYS A 234 -30.74 -2.23 1.15
C LYS A 234 -31.87 -2.46 0.16
N GLN A 235 -31.73 -2.03 -1.08
CA GLN A 235 -32.71 -2.26 -2.16
C GLN A 235 -32.91 -3.75 -2.44
N ALA A 236 -31.85 -4.55 -2.31
CA ALA A 236 -31.90 -6.00 -2.42
C ALA A 236 -32.42 -6.70 -1.15
N GLY A 237 -32.82 -5.96 -0.11
CA GLY A 237 -33.31 -6.52 1.16
C GLY A 237 -32.23 -7.16 2.04
N ILE A 238 -30.96 -6.84 1.79
CA ILE A 238 -29.82 -7.37 2.56
C ILE A 238 -29.53 -6.46 3.74
N SER A 239 -29.51 -7.04 4.95
CA SER A 239 -29.18 -6.34 6.18
C SER A 239 -27.67 -6.15 6.30
N ALA A 240 -27.18 -4.99 5.87
CA ALA A 240 -25.75 -4.65 5.84
C ALA A 240 -25.48 -3.29 6.46
N ASP A 241 -24.36 -3.17 7.20
CA ASP A 241 -23.89 -1.91 7.78
C ASP A 241 -22.35 -1.90 7.88
N THR A 242 -21.78 -0.72 8.06
CA THR A 242 -20.36 -0.52 8.40
C THR A 242 -20.08 -0.75 9.88
N ARG A 243 -21.10 -1.01 10.69
CA ARG A 243 -21.00 -1.28 12.14
C ARG A 243 -21.84 -2.51 12.49
N LEU A 244 -21.28 -3.32 13.39
CA LEU A 244 -22.03 -4.45 13.92
C LEU A 244 -23.18 -3.95 14.79
N GLY A 245 -24.39 -4.45 14.52
CA GLY A 245 -25.62 -4.18 15.26
C GLY A 245 -26.52 -5.42 15.28
N ASP A 246 -27.63 -5.33 16.01
CA ASP A 246 -28.65 -6.38 16.01
C ASP A 246 -29.28 -6.47 14.62
N GLY A 247 -29.42 -7.68 14.11
CA GLY A 247 -30.01 -7.94 12.80
C GLY A 247 -29.12 -7.61 11.60
N ILE A 248 -27.85 -7.22 11.80
CA ILE A 248 -26.88 -7.02 10.71
C ILE A 248 -26.23 -8.35 10.38
N ASP A 249 -26.39 -8.81 9.15
CA ASP A 249 -25.85 -10.07 8.65
C ASP A 249 -24.54 -9.88 7.86
N VAL A 250 -24.36 -8.70 7.24
CA VAL A 250 -23.21 -8.35 6.43
C VAL A 250 -22.57 -7.08 6.97
N LEU A 251 -21.30 -7.17 7.36
CA LEU A 251 -20.45 -6.01 7.62
C LEU A 251 -19.74 -5.62 6.34
N TYR A 252 -19.68 -4.34 6.01
CA TYR A 252 -18.92 -3.91 4.87
C TYR A 252 -18.05 -2.68 5.16
N ARG A 253 -16.97 -2.56 4.42
CA ARG A 253 -16.08 -1.40 4.42
C ARG A 253 -16.26 -0.65 3.10
N ARG A 254 -16.28 0.68 3.18
CA ARG A 254 -16.39 1.58 2.04
C ARG A 254 -15.05 1.83 1.36
N GLY A 255 -15.04 2.61 0.31
CA GLY A 255 -13.84 3.08 -0.39
C GLY A 255 -13.78 2.67 -1.85
N ARG A 256 -12.57 2.54 -2.39
CA ARG A 256 -12.30 2.12 -3.78
C ARG A 256 -12.53 0.62 -4.01
N ALA A 257 -12.25 -0.16 -2.99
CA ALA A 257 -12.49 -1.60 -3.00
C ALA A 257 -13.30 -2.02 -1.75
N PRO A 258 -14.63 -1.84 -1.77
CA PRO A 258 -15.49 -2.32 -0.69
C PRO A 258 -15.31 -3.82 -0.45
N GLY A 259 -15.15 -4.18 0.82
CA GLY A 259 -15.06 -5.57 1.28
C GLY A 259 -16.26 -5.93 2.15
N PHE A 260 -16.75 -7.16 2.05
CA PHE A 260 -17.97 -7.65 2.72
C PHE A 260 -17.64 -8.87 3.56
N TRP A 261 -17.94 -8.80 4.87
CA TRP A 261 -17.76 -9.89 5.83
C TRP A 261 -19.14 -10.36 6.29
N LEU A 262 -19.47 -11.61 6.02
CA LEU A 262 -20.68 -12.22 6.53
C LEU A 262 -20.50 -12.56 8.02
N ARG A 263 -21.46 -12.19 8.87
CA ARG A 263 -21.45 -12.52 10.30
C ARG A 263 -21.33 -14.02 10.53
N LYS A 264 -22.07 -14.79 9.74
CA LYS A 264 -21.99 -16.23 9.63
C LYS A 264 -21.90 -16.55 8.15
N PHE A 265 -20.91 -17.35 7.76
CA PHE A 265 -20.79 -17.74 6.38
C PHE A 265 -22.05 -18.47 5.90
N ASP A 266 -22.66 -17.94 4.85
CA ASP A 266 -23.82 -18.50 4.16
C ASP A 266 -23.64 -18.22 2.66
N LYS A 267 -23.57 -19.29 1.85
CA LYS A 267 -23.34 -19.17 0.41
C LYS A 267 -24.49 -18.50 -0.32
N GLY A 268 -25.73 -18.69 0.15
CA GLY A 268 -26.91 -18.03 -0.45
C GLY A 268 -26.91 -16.53 -0.20
N LEU A 269 -26.57 -16.10 1.04
CA LEU A 269 -26.40 -14.70 1.36
C LEU A 269 -25.25 -14.06 0.58
N LEU A 270 -24.12 -14.77 0.45
CA LEU A 270 -22.98 -14.29 -0.33
C LEU A 270 -23.33 -14.12 -1.81
N GLN A 271 -24.10 -15.08 -2.38
CA GLN A 271 -24.65 -14.95 -3.73
C GLN A 271 -25.58 -13.75 -3.85
N GLY A 272 -26.47 -13.54 -2.87
CA GLY A 272 -27.38 -12.38 -2.85
C GLY A 272 -26.62 -11.04 -2.80
N VAL A 273 -25.55 -10.94 -2.02
CA VAL A 273 -24.65 -9.76 -2.02
C VAL A 273 -24.05 -9.55 -3.42
N PHE A 274 -23.50 -10.60 -4.02
CA PHE A 274 -22.93 -10.53 -5.36
C PHE A 274 -23.97 -10.08 -6.41
N ASP A 275 -25.16 -10.67 -6.41
CA ASP A 275 -26.23 -10.36 -7.37
C ASP A 275 -26.67 -8.89 -7.25
N ALA A 276 -26.79 -8.39 -6.00
CA ALA A 276 -27.12 -6.99 -5.73
C ALA A 276 -26.09 -6.01 -6.29
N LEU A 277 -24.79 -6.37 -6.21
CA LEU A 277 -23.68 -5.58 -6.75
C LEU A 277 -23.61 -5.71 -8.28
N ALA A 278 -23.75 -6.93 -8.81
CA ALA A 278 -23.68 -7.20 -10.25
C ALA A 278 -24.79 -6.51 -11.04
N ALA A 279 -25.95 -6.26 -10.43
CA ALA A 279 -27.05 -5.51 -11.03
C ALA A 279 -26.75 -4.01 -11.23
N GLN A 280 -25.70 -3.49 -10.61
CA GLN A 280 -25.42 -2.04 -10.60
C GLN A 280 -24.68 -1.58 -11.86
N PRO A 281 -24.93 -0.34 -12.32
CA PRO A 281 -24.18 0.23 -13.46
C PRO A 281 -22.71 0.50 -13.14
N TRP A 282 -22.38 0.69 -11.87
CA TRP A 282 -21.02 0.93 -11.37
C TRP A 282 -20.28 -0.37 -10.96
N TYR A 283 -20.85 -1.53 -11.27
CA TYR A 283 -20.21 -2.82 -10.97
C TYR A 283 -18.79 -2.87 -11.51
N GLY A 284 -17.87 -3.38 -10.69
CA GLY A 284 -16.48 -3.57 -10.99
C GLY A 284 -16.01 -5.01 -10.78
N ALA A 285 -14.73 -5.28 -10.93
CA ALA A 285 -14.18 -6.63 -10.80
C ALA A 285 -14.41 -7.17 -9.37
N THR A 286 -14.94 -8.39 -9.27
CA THR A 286 -15.38 -8.97 -7.99
C THR A 286 -14.62 -10.25 -7.69
N PHE A 287 -14.23 -10.39 -6.41
CA PHE A 287 -13.38 -11.46 -5.91
C PHE A 287 -14.02 -12.14 -4.70
N THR A 288 -14.02 -13.46 -4.70
CA THR A 288 -14.33 -14.31 -3.55
C THR A 288 -13.23 -15.35 -3.37
N ARG A 289 -13.20 -16.09 -2.27
CA ARG A 289 -12.24 -17.19 -2.11
C ARG A 289 -12.30 -18.13 -3.32
N ALA A 290 -11.16 -18.69 -3.68
CA ALA A 290 -11.09 -19.69 -4.74
C ALA A 290 -12.05 -20.87 -4.47
N VAL A 291 -12.71 -21.38 -5.50
CA VAL A 291 -13.58 -22.56 -5.39
C VAL A 291 -12.79 -23.79 -4.95
N GLU A 292 -11.56 -23.91 -5.42
CA GLU A 292 -10.58 -24.91 -5.01
C GLU A 292 -9.18 -24.29 -5.03
N PRO A 293 -8.23 -24.81 -4.23
CA PRO A 293 -6.85 -24.29 -4.25
C PRO A 293 -6.23 -24.36 -5.65
N GLY A 294 -5.64 -23.26 -6.10
CA GLY A 294 -4.92 -23.16 -7.38
C GLY A 294 -5.80 -22.86 -8.59
N VAL A 295 -7.11 -22.71 -8.43
CA VAL A 295 -7.99 -22.25 -9.51
C VAL A 295 -8.20 -20.72 -9.42
N HIS A 296 -8.59 -20.13 -10.52
CA HIS A 296 -8.78 -18.69 -10.62
C HIS A 296 -10.24 -18.24 -10.50
N GLU A 297 -11.16 -19.19 -10.41
CA GLU A 297 -12.58 -18.92 -10.17
C GLU A 297 -12.88 -18.83 -8.67
N GLY A 298 -13.72 -17.86 -8.30
CA GLY A 298 -14.22 -17.74 -6.95
C GLY A 298 -15.37 -18.69 -6.62
N ILE A 299 -15.70 -18.86 -5.33
CA ILE A 299 -16.79 -19.74 -4.85
C ILE A 299 -18.18 -19.25 -5.27
N VAL A 300 -18.31 -17.99 -5.68
CA VAL A 300 -19.51 -17.43 -6.31
C VAL A 300 -19.27 -17.39 -7.81
N ALA A 301 -20.13 -17.99 -8.61
CA ALA A 301 -20.02 -17.99 -10.06
C ALA A 301 -20.00 -16.55 -10.61
N GLY A 302 -19.10 -16.25 -11.53
CA GLY A 302 -18.89 -14.90 -12.06
C GLY A 302 -17.90 -14.04 -11.26
N THR A 303 -17.29 -14.57 -10.19
CA THR A 303 -16.22 -13.92 -9.44
C THR A 303 -14.86 -14.54 -9.73
N LEU A 304 -13.81 -13.76 -9.60
CA LEU A 304 -12.43 -14.20 -9.62
C LEU A 304 -11.98 -14.68 -8.24
N ALA A 305 -10.97 -15.53 -8.19
CA ALA A 305 -10.37 -15.97 -6.94
C ALA A 305 -9.63 -14.81 -6.24
N LEU A 306 -9.92 -14.58 -4.96
CA LEU A 306 -9.28 -13.54 -4.15
C LEU A 306 -7.76 -13.78 -4.02
N GLU A 307 -7.32 -15.02 -4.09
CA GLU A 307 -5.91 -15.44 -4.07
C GLU A 307 -5.09 -14.77 -5.17
N LEU A 308 -5.69 -14.43 -6.30
CA LEU A 308 -5.03 -13.71 -7.39
C LEU A 308 -4.55 -12.32 -6.98
N THR A 309 -5.21 -11.70 -6.00
CA THR A 309 -4.90 -10.33 -5.56
C THR A 309 -3.76 -10.24 -4.56
N GLY A 310 -3.35 -11.34 -3.93
CA GLY A 310 -2.40 -11.36 -2.82
C GLY A 310 -2.95 -10.85 -1.49
N ALA A 311 -4.29 -10.79 -1.35
CA ALA A 311 -4.96 -10.35 -0.11
C ALA A 311 -5.76 -11.46 0.59
N ALA A 312 -5.60 -12.72 0.19
CA ALA A 312 -6.41 -13.84 0.67
C ALA A 312 -6.02 -14.35 2.08
N HIS A 313 -5.80 -13.47 3.04
CA HIS A 313 -5.57 -13.81 4.45
C HIS A 313 -6.84 -14.36 5.12
N GLY A 314 -6.70 -15.07 6.24
CA GLY A 314 -7.83 -15.53 7.05
C GLY A 314 -8.80 -14.44 7.54
N ARG A 315 -8.33 -13.18 7.60
CA ARG A 315 -9.11 -11.98 7.97
C ARG A 315 -9.79 -11.31 6.78
N ALA A 316 -9.49 -11.73 5.55
CA ALA A 316 -10.07 -11.12 4.36
C ALA A 316 -11.60 -11.20 4.36
N PRO A 317 -12.28 -10.26 3.68
CA PRO A 317 -13.72 -10.36 3.47
C PRO A 317 -14.09 -11.62 2.68
N ASP A 318 -15.36 -11.99 2.74
CA ASP A 318 -15.92 -13.08 1.93
C ASP A 318 -16.05 -12.67 0.47
N LEU A 319 -16.20 -11.36 0.22
CA LEU A 319 -16.25 -10.76 -1.11
C LEU A 319 -15.56 -9.40 -1.09
N TYR A 320 -14.73 -9.12 -2.12
CA TYR A 320 -14.29 -7.78 -2.50
C TYR A 320 -14.90 -7.40 -3.84
N ILE A 321 -15.24 -6.13 -4.00
CA ILE A 321 -15.49 -5.52 -5.30
C ILE A 321 -14.49 -4.38 -5.52
N ASN A 322 -13.71 -4.43 -6.60
CA ASN A 322 -12.94 -3.29 -7.09
C ASN A 322 -13.86 -2.42 -7.93
N LEU A 323 -14.27 -1.27 -7.43
CA LEU A 323 -15.16 -0.37 -8.16
C LEU A 323 -14.53 0.11 -9.46
N ARG A 324 -15.37 0.31 -10.47
CA ARG A 324 -14.98 0.66 -11.81
C ARG A 324 -13.99 1.83 -11.87
N GLY A 325 -13.01 1.71 -12.75
CA GLY A 325 -12.10 2.77 -13.14
C GLY A 325 -12.17 3.04 -14.64
N ALA A 326 -11.52 4.08 -15.10
CA ALA A 326 -11.38 4.42 -16.51
C ALA A 326 -10.04 5.12 -16.75
N GLY A 327 -9.53 5.01 -17.99
CA GLY A 327 -8.33 5.72 -18.43
C GLY A 327 -8.58 7.20 -18.76
N ALA A 328 -9.78 7.74 -18.51
CA ALA A 328 -10.11 9.13 -18.80
C ALA A 328 -9.20 10.10 -18.03
N GLU A 329 -8.92 11.24 -18.64
CA GLU A 329 -8.17 12.32 -18.02
C GLU A 329 -9.06 13.17 -17.11
N ASN A 330 -8.48 13.68 -16.03
CA ASN A 330 -9.11 14.68 -15.18
C ASN A 330 -8.97 16.09 -15.79
N GLU A 331 -9.46 17.11 -15.07
CA GLU A 331 -9.39 18.52 -15.51
C GLU A 331 -7.97 19.06 -15.72
N PHE A 332 -6.95 18.40 -15.17
CA PHE A 332 -5.53 18.75 -15.28
C PHE A 332 -4.78 17.88 -16.30
N GLY A 333 -5.49 17.05 -17.09
CA GLY A 333 -4.89 16.15 -18.09
C GLY A 333 -4.18 14.92 -17.48
N VAL A 334 -4.45 14.58 -16.23
CA VAL A 334 -3.88 13.38 -15.58
C VAL A 334 -4.81 12.20 -15.84
N PRO A 335 -4.34 11.11 -16.48
CA PRO A 335 -5.16 9.94 -16.78
C PRO A 335 -5.44 9.10 -15.54
N GLY A 336 -6.56 8.42 -15.55
CA GLY A 336 -7.01 7.52 -14.51
C GLY A 336 -8.08 8.15 -13.61
N THR A 337 -9.34 7.79 -13.87
CA THR A 337 -10.50 8.17 -13.07
C THR A 337 -11.16 6.95 -12.44
N SER A 338 -11.90 7.13 -11.37
CA SER A 338 -12.49 6.03 -10.65
C SER A 338 -13.76 6.41 -9.87
N ILE A 339 -14.60 5.40 -9.66
CA ILE A 339 -15.78 5.46 -8.80
C ILE A 339 -15.38 5.09 -7.36
N CYS A 340 -15.96 5.78 -6.37
CA CYS A 340 -15.72 5.49 -4.95
C CYS A 340 -17.05 5.33 -4.20
N ASP A 341 -17.14 4.38 -3.27
CA ASP A 341 -18.25 4.32 -2.33
C ASP A 341 -18.06 5.45 -1.30
N GLY A 342 -18.92 6.47 -1.40
CA GLY A 342 -18.79 7.72 -0.68
C GLY A 342 -18.88 7.57 0.84
N GLY A 343 -18.13 8.39 1.57
CA GLY A 343 -18.35 8.68 2.97
C GLY A 343 -17.36 8.15 4.00
N SER A 344 -16.23 7.51 3.63
CA SER A 344 -15.19 7.12 4.61
C SER A 344 -14.10 8.16 4.79
N TYR A 345 -13.84 8.95 3.77
CA TYR A 345 -12.83 10.02 3.79
C TYR A 345 -13.44 11.30 3.24
N SER A 346 -13.09 12.44 3.80
CA SER A 346 -13.52 13.76 3.33
C SER A 346 -12.81 14.19 2.03
N ILE A 347 -12.61 13.22 1.10
CA ILE A 347 -12.01 13.49 -0.21
C ILE A 347 -13.12 14.06 -1.11
N PRO A 348 -12.92 15.23 -1.72
CA PRO A 348 -13.91 15.81 -2.62
C PRO A 348 -13.96 15.07 -3.96
N LEU A 349 -15.03 15.28 -4.72
CA LEU A 349 -15.07 14.92 -6.14
C LEU A 349 -13.93 15.65 -6.87
N GLY A 350 -13.20 14.96 -7.73
CA GLY A 350 -11.98 15.48 -8.36
C GLY A 350 -10.71 15.24 -7.51
N GLY A 351 -10.85 14.86 -6.24
CA GLY A 351 -9.71 14.49 -5.41
C GLY A 351 -9.07 13.16 -5.83
N GLY A 352 -7.78 13.01 -5.54
CA GLY A 352 -7.08 11.73 -5.74
C GLY A 352 -7.52 10.70 -4.70
N SER A 353 -7.66 9.45 -5.10
CA SER A 353 -7.99 8.33 -4.20
C SER A 353 -7.21 7.08 -4.59
N HIS A 354 -7.18 6.13 -3.67
CA HIS A 354 -6.48 4.86 -3.79
C HIS A 354 -7.21 3.77 -2.99
N GLY A 355 -6.75 2.54 -3.04
CA GLY A 355 -7.32 1.40 -2.31
C GLY A 355 -7.86 0.31 -3.23
N GLY A 356 -7.94 0.56 -4.53
CA GLY A 356 -8.41 -0.37 -5.55
C GLY A 356 -7.30 -1.08 -6.31
N LEU A 357 -7.71 -1.67 -7.44
CA LEU A 357 -6.85 -2.40 -8.38
C LEU A 357 -6.71 -1.65 -9.72
N HIS A 358 -7.03 -0.36 -9.76
CA HIS A 358 -6.78 0.45 -10.96
C HIS A 358 -5.26 0.58 -11.18
N ALA A 359 -4.80 0.49 -12.44
CA ALA A 359 -3.38 0.52 -12.78
C ALA A 359 -2.65 1.74 -12.18
N ALA A 360 -3.29 2.92 -12.16
CA ALA A 360 -2.73 4.14 -11.57
C ALA A 360 -2.64 4.08 -10.03
N GLU A 361 -3.52 3.34 -9.36
CA GLU A 361 -3.48 3.15 -7.90
C GLU A 361 -2.41 2.10 -7.51
N LEU A 362 -2.21 1.09 -8.37
CA LEU A 362 -1.19 0.05 -8.14
C LEU A 362 0.22 0.49 -8.54
N ALA A 363 0.37 1.52 -9.37
CA ALA A 363 1.67 2.06 -9.76
C ALA A 363 2.34 2.73 -8.56
N ALA A 364 3.57 2.33 -8.26
CA ALA A 364 4.39 2.94 -7.24
C ALA A 364 5.72 3.43 -7.85
N VAL A 365 6.28 4.47 -7.26
CA VAL A 365 7.60 5.00 -7.66
C VAL A 365 8.69 4.06 -7.16
N LEU A 366 9.74 3.88 -7.95
CA LEU A 366 11.00 3.31 -7.49
C LEU A 366 12.17 3.95 -8.25
N ILE A 367 12.99 4.69 -7.50
CA ILE A 367 14.25 5.26 -7.96
C ILE A 367 15.32 4.82 -6.97
N GLY A 368 16.50 4.47 -7.46
CA GLY A 368 17.61 4.05 -6.59
C GLY A 368 18.94 4.60 -7.05
N GLU A 369 19.76 4.96 -6.07
CA GLU A 369 21.12 5.44 -6.26
C GLU A 369 22.04 4.98 -5.12
N GLY A 370 23.28 4.64 -5.43
CA GLY A 370 24.30 4.28 -4.44
C GLY A 370 25.06 3.03 -4.80
N ALA A 371 25.93 2.60 -3.89
CA ALA A 371 26.82 1.46 -4.07
C ALA A 371 26.07 0.15 -4.31
N GLY A 372 26.54 -0.65 -5.26
CA GLY A 372 25.91 -1.94 -5.59
C GLY A 372 24.67 -1.84 -6.47
N LEU A 373 24.20 -0.63 -6.80
CA LEU A 373 23.12 -0.43 -7.76
C LEU A 373 23.67 -0.09 -9.14
N LYS A 374 23.00 -0.54 -10.19
CA LYS A 374 23.33 -0.18 -11.58
C LYS A 374 23.34 1.33 -11.78
N HIS A 375 24.35 1.81 -12.49
CA HIS A 375 24.59 3.22 -12.74
C HIS A 375 24.05 3.70 -14.11
N GLY A 376 24.12 5.02 -14.36
CA GLY A 376 23.90 5.63 -15.67
C GLY A 376 22.43 5.84 -16.04
N GLY A 377 21.53 6.04 -15.07
CA GLY A 377 20.13 6.37 -15.34
C GLY A 377 19.34 5.21 -15.97
N GLN A 378 19.75 3.97 -15.76
CA GLN A 378 19.06 2.80 -16.35
C GLN A 378 17.59 2.72 -15.88
N VAL A 379 16.71 2.44 -16.83
CA VAL A 379 15.30 2.18 -16.60
C VAL A 379 15.05 0.67 -16.66
N VAL A 380 14.50 0.12 -15.59
CA VAL A 380 14.17 -1.30 -15.46
C VAL A 380 12.70 -1.51 -15.73
N ALA A 381 12.37 -2.33 -16.72
CA ALA A 381 11.00 -2.67 -17.10
C ALA A 381 10.49 -3.97 -16.45
N SER A 382 11.35 -4.69 -15.72
CA SER A 382 10.93 -5.87 -14.95
C SER A 382 9.98 -5.45 -13.83
N ARG A 383 8.99 -6.31 -13.54
CA ARG A 383 8.06 -6.05 -12.45
C ARG A 383 8.73 -6.24 -11.11
N THR A 384 8.55 -5.24 -10.26
CA THR A 384 8.98 -5.20 -8.87
C THR A 384 7.83 -4.70 -8.00
N ALA A 385 7.91 -4.87 -6.70
CA ALA A 385 6.90 -4.36 -5.80
C ALA A 385 7.51 -3.82 -4.48
N ILE A 386 6.71 -3.04 -3.76
CA ILE A 386 7.13 -2.46 -2.48
C ILE A 386 7.57 -3.52 -1.47
N TYR A 387 6.99 -4.73 -1.52
CA TYR A 387 7.41 -5.86 -0.67
C TYR A 387 8.71 -6.53 -1.12
N ASP A 388 9.32 -6.12 -2.25
CA ASP A 388 10.65 -6.54 -2.69
C ASP A 388 11.76 -5.67 -2.08
N ILE A 389 11.41 -4.51 -1.50
CA ILE A 389 12.38 -3.55 -0.94
C ILE A 389 13.10 -4.15 0.27
N ALA A 390 12.37 -4.71 1.25
CA ALA A 390 13.00 -5.31 2.43
C ALA A 390 13.94 -6.49 2.08
N PRO A 391 13.56 -7.47 1.24
CA PRO A 391 14.51 -8.49 0.75
C PRO A 391 15.72 -7.90 0.02
N THR A 392 15.55 -6.81 -0.75
CA THR A 392 16.66 -6.16 -1.45
C THR A 392 17.64 -5.47 -0.48
N ILE A 393 17.11 -4.82 0.57
CA ILE A 393 17.94 -4.26 1.65
C ILE A 393 18.74 -5.38 2.34
N LEU A 394 18.12 -6.51 2.63
CA LEU A 394 18.79 -7.63 3.27
C LEU A 394 19.86 -8.25 2.38
N GLU A 395 19.60 -8.37 1.07
CA GLU A 395 20.59 -8.82 0.07
C GLU A 395 21.82 -7.90 0.06
N LEU A 396 21.62 -6.58 -0.02
CA LEU A 396 22.69 -5.59 0.03
C LEU A 396 23.51 -5.65 1.34
N LEU A 397 22.89 -6.10 2.43
CA LEU A 397 23.56 -6.28 3.74
C LEU A 397 24.13 -7.69 3.95
N GLY A 398 23.96 -8.62 3.00
CA GLY A 398 24.39 -10.02 3.13
C GLY A 398 23.63 -10.78 4.21
N ILE A 399 22.35 -10.44 4.46
CA ILE A 399 21.50 -11.04 5.51
C ILE A 399 20.39 -11.86 4.85
N GLN A 400 20.17 -13.08 5.36
CA GLN A 400 19.10 -13.94 4.86
C GLN A 400 17.71 -13.36 5.20
N PRO A 401 16.78 -13.31 4.25
CA PRO A 401 15.40 -12.91 4.49
C PRO A 401 14.69 -13.83 5.50
N ALA A 402 13.73 -13.27 6.24
CA ALA A 402 12.85 -14.09 7.09
C ALA A 402 11.96 -15.01 6.23
N ALA A 403 11.64 -16.20 6.75
CA ALA A 403 10.83 -17.19 6.04
C ALA A 403 9.42 -16.69 5.63
N SER A 404 8.90 -15.69 6.32
CA SER A 404 7.61 -15.05 5.99
C SER A 404 7.70 -14.03 4.86
N MET A 405 8.89 -13.64 4.40
CA MET A 405 9.04 -12.69 3.29
C MET A 405 8.64 -13.37 1.98
N THR A 406 7.63 -12.82 1.32
CA THR A 406 7.13 -13.32 0.02
C THR A 406 7.72 -12.56 -1.17
N GLY A 407 8.32 -11.41 -0.93
CA GLY A 407 9.10 -10.65 -1.90
C GLY A 407 10.42 -11.32 -2.25
N ARG A 408 11.11 -10.76 -3.22
CA ARG A 408 12.44 -11.21 -3.68
C ARG A 408 13.43 -10.04 -3.70
N PRO A 409 14.73 -10.29 -3.61
CA PRO A 409 15.70 -9.27 -3.97
C PRO A 409 15.49 -8.84 -5.43
N MET A 410 15.61 -7.55 -5.68
CA MET A 410 15.48 -6.95 -7.01
C MET A 410 16.85 -7.00 -7.73
N PHE A 411 17.29 -8.21 -8.10
CA PHE A 411 18.63 -8.43 -8.74
C PHE A 411 18.80 -7.63 -10.01
N GLU A 412 17.74 -7.35 -10.76
CA GLU A 412 17.77 -6.49 -11.94
C GLU A 412 18.22 -5.05 -11.67
N LEU A 413 18.19 -4.61 -10.42
CA LEU A 413 18.66 -3.30 -9.98
C LEU A 413 20.11 -3.32 -9.50
N LEU A 414 20.63 -4.50 -9.12
CA LEU A 414 21.95 -4.66 -8.54
C LEU A 414 23.03 -4.74 -9.64
N GLU A 415 24.19 -4.16 -9.38
CA GLU A 415 25.32 -4.14 -10.33
C GLU A 415 25.79 -5.55 -10.67
N ASP A 416 25.97 -6.39 -9.65
CA ASP A 416 26.37 -7.80 -9.76
C ASP A 416 25.18 -8.75 -9.62
N GLY A 417 23.94 -8.26 -9.85
CA GLY A 417 22.74 -9.04 -9.68
C GLY A 417 22.59 -10.15 -10.73
N GLU A 418 22.05 -11.27 -10.30
CA GLU A 418 21.74 -12.40 -11.17
C GLU A 418 20.73 -12.01 -12.27
N ALA A 419 20.78 -12.72 -13.40
CA ALA A 419 19.84 -12.53 -14.48
C ALA A 419 18.40 -12.91 -14.02
N VAL A 420 17.49 -11.96 -14.18
CA VAL A 420 16.08 -12.16 -13.82
C VAL A 420 15.30 -12.59 -15.05
N PRO A 421 14.41 -13.60 -14.94
CA PRO A 421 13.57 -14.04 -16.06
C PRO A 421 12.73 -12.89 -16.63
N ALA A 422 12.54 -12.89 -17.96
CA ALA A 422 11.64 -11.95 -18.59
C ALA A 422 10.22 -12.12 -18.02
N PRO A 423 9.50 -11.01 -17.73
CA PRO A 423 8.17 -11.10 -17.15
C PRO A 423 7.17 -11.74 -18.13
N VAL A 424 6.32 -12.61 -17.60
CA VAL A 424 5.21 -13.24 -18.33
C VAL A 424 3.91 -12.65 -17.82
N VAL A 425 3.08 -12.11 -18.70
CA VAL A 425 1.77 -11.54 -18.34
C VAL A 425 0.70 -12.60 -18.50
N LYS A 426 -0.14 -12.78 -17.49
CA LYS A 426 -1.33 -13.63 -17.53
C LYS A 426 -2.57 -12.78 -17.25
N GLU A 427 -3.65 -13.13 -17.91
CA GLU A 427 -4.96 -12.52 -17.72
C GLU A 427 -5.94 -13.60 -17.27
N PHE A 428 -6.76 -13.27 -16.27
CA PHE A 428 -7.82 -14.13 -15.77
C PHE A 428 -9.14 -13.37 -15.83
N THR A 429 -10.21 -14.05 -16.23
CA THR A 429 -11.52 -13.46 -16.42
C THR A 429 -12.62 -14.30 -15.78
N ALA A 430 -13.69 -13.63 -15.33
CA ALA A 430 -14.93 -14.25 -14.87
C ALA A 430 -16.12 -13.41 -15.37
N ALA A 431 -17.14 -14.05 -15.91
CA ALA A 431 -18.25 -13.37 -16.59
C ALA A 431 -19.58 -13.56 -15.84
N VAL A 432 -20.39 -12.51 -15.79
CA VAL A 432 -21.78 -12.49 -15.30
C VAL A 432 -22.60 -11.46 -16.08
N ASP A 433 -23.73 -11.84 -16.63
CA ASP A 433 -24.72 -10.96 -17.26
C ASP A 433 -24.12 -9.94 -18.25
N GLY A 434 -23.23 -10.41 -19.15
CA GLY A 434 -22.57 -9.56 -20.15
C GLY A 434 -21.46 -8.65 -19.61
N LYS A 435 -21.11 -8.75 -18.32
CA LYS A 435 -19.98 -8.08 -17.67
C LYS A 435 -18.87 -9.09 -17.45
N VAL A 436 -17.64 -8.72 -17.75
CA VAL A 436 -16.47 -9.59 -17.60
C VAL A 436 -15.48 -8.94 -16.63
N SER A 437 -15.39 -9.49 -15.42
CA SER A 437 -14.31 -9.17 -14.47
C SER A 437 -13.00 -9.67 -15.05
N ARG A 438 -11.96 -8.83 -15.00
CA ARG A 438 -10.62 -9.13 -15.52
C ARG A 438 -9.57 -8.73 -14.51
N ILE A 439 -8.52 -9.54 -14.35
CA ILE A 439 -7.32 -9.20 -13.61
C ILE A 439 -6.09 -9.54 -14.46
N VAL A 440 -5.10 -8.63 -14.48
CA VAL A 440 -3.83 -8.79 -15.18
C VAL A 440 -2.72 -8.95 -14.16
N ILE A 441 -1.94 -10.02 -14.31
CA ILE A 441 -0.85 -10.36 -13.40
C ILE A 441 0.42 -10.61 -14.19
N GLY A 442 1.45 -9.81 -13.93
CA GLY A 442 2.79 -10.07 -14.44
C GLY A 442 3.53 -11.02 -13.50
N HIS A 443 4.25 -11.99 -14.06
CA HIS A 443 5.08 -12.93 -13.32
C HIS A 443 6.56 -12.71 -13.65
N VAL A 444 7.40 -12.68 -12.61
CA VAL A 444 8.85 -12.75 -12.74
C VAL A 444 9.29 -14.06 -12.09
N GLY A 445 9.62 -15.05 -12.91
CA GLY A 445 9.68 -16.43 -12.45
C GLY A 445 8.32 -16.87 -11.90
N GLU A 446 8.30 -17.35 -10.67
CA GLU A 446 7.07 -17.75 -9.98
C GLU A 446 6.39 -16.64 -9.20
N ARG A 447 6.97 -15.43 -9.14
CA ARG A 447 6.46 -14.32 -8.33
C ARG A 447 5.41 -13.52 -9.10
N PRO A 448 4.16 -13.46 -8.60
CA PRO A 448 3.09 -12.68 -9.22
C PRO A 448 3.11 -11.22 -8.75
N TYR A 449 2.82 -10.31 -9.67
CA TYR A 449 2.65 -8.87 -9.46
C TYR A 449 1.35 -8.45 -10.13
N VAL A 450 0.40 -7.93 -9.38
CA VAL A 450 -0.87 -7.47 -9.95
C VAL A 450 -0.62 -6.16 -10.68
N ASP A 451 -0.97 -6.11 -11.97
CA ASP A 451 -0.85 -4.90 -12.79
C ASP A 451 -2.12 -4.07 -12.73
N GLU A 452 -3.29 -4.71 -12.82
CA GLU A 452 -4.61 -4.07 -12.75
C GLU A 452 -5.74 -5.09 -12.61
N ALA A 453 -6.91 -4.64 -12.18
CA ALA A 453 -8.17 -5.35 -12.39
C ALA A 453 -9.31 -4.35 -12.62
N ASP A 454 -10.21 -4.71 -13.54
CA ASP A 454 -11.41 -3.93 -13.86
C ASP A 454 -12.50 -4.84 -14.47
N VAL A 455 -13.62 -4.24 -14.87
CA VAL A 455 -14.71 -4.91 -15.58
C VAL A 455 -14.80 -4.40 -17.01
N MET A 456 -14.89 -5.33 -17.96
CA MET A 456 -15.24 -5.05 -19.34
C MET A 456 -16.74 -5.26 -19.54
N THR A 457 -17.38 -4.37 -20.30
CA THR A 457 -18.78 -4.52 -20.73
C THR A 457 -18.79 -4.77 -22.23
N ASP A 458 -19.73 -5.59 -22.72
CA ASP A 458 -19.88 -5.85 -24.15
C ASP A 458 -19.94 -4.55 -24.95
N GLY A 459 -18.98 -4.39 -25.90
CA GLY A 459 -18.86 -3.20 -26.76
C GLY A 459 -17.83 -2.13 -26.30
N ALA A 460 -17.23 -2.25 -25.12
CA ALA A 460 -16.11 -1.41 -24.75
C ALA A 460 -14.80 -2.01 -25.28
N ALA A 461 -14.13 -1.29 -26.19
CA ALA A 461 -12.76 -1.61 -26.57
C ALA A 461 -11.88 -1.60 -25.31
N VAL A 462 -10.99 -2.57 -25.19
CA VAL A 462 -9.93 -2.56 -24.17
C VAL A 462 -9.19 -1.23 -24.32
N VAL A 463 -9.39 -0.31 -23.39
CA VAL A 463 -8.51 0.86 -23.28
C VAL A 463 -7.23 0.29 -22.68
N GLU A 464 -6.25 0.01 -23.54
CA GLU A 464 -4.90 -0.28 -23.04
C GLU A 464 -4.53 0.84 -22.07
N ALA A 465 -4.18 0.49 -20.82
CA ALA A 465 -3.59 1.45 -19.91
C ALA A 465 -2.47 2.18 -20.67
N PRO A 466 -2.36 3.52 -20.58
CA PRO A 466 -1.31 4.22 -21.29
C PRO A 466 0.01 3.57 -20.88
N ARG A 467 0.69 2.96 -21.84
CA ARG A 467 2.11 2.62 -21.68
C ARG A 467 2.74 3.92 -21.25
N VAL A 468 3.40 3.93 -20.12
CA VAL A 468 4.17 5.09 -19.67
C VAL A 468 4.98 5.50 -20.88
N ALA A 469 4.51 6.54 -21.56
CA ALA A 469 5.14 7.04 -22.77
C ALA A 469 6.59 7.35 -22.38
N GLU A 470 7.50 6.98 -23.25
CA GLU A 470 8.90 7.38 -23.20
C GLU A 470 8.94 8.88 -22.85
N LEU A 471 9.13 9.17 -21.57
CA LEU A 471 9.55 10.49 -21.14
C LEU A 471 10.97 10.64 -21.69
N GLN A 472 11.06 11.26 -22.85
CA GLN A 472 12.31 11.80 -23.34
C GLN A 472 12.72 12.89 -22.34
N VAL A 473 13.77 12.58 -21.56
CA VAL A 473 14.51 13.52 -20.71
C VAL A 473 15.36 14.40 -21.60
#